data_cc1f45ea8892bbbf694925d5a0f491f3
#
_entry.id   cc1f45ea8892bbbf694925d5a0f491f3
#
_cell.length_a   1.000
_cell.length_b   1.000
_cell.length_c   1.000
_cell.angle_alpha   90.00
_cell.angle_beta   90.00
_cell.angle_gamma   90.00
#
_symmetry.space_group_name_H-M   'P 1'
#
loop_
_entity.id
_entity.type
_entity.pdbx_description
1 polymer ?
#
loop_
_entity_poly.entity_id
_entity_poly.type
_entity_poly.pdbx_seq_one_letter_code
_entity_poly.pdbx_strand_id
1 'polypeptide(L)'
;MTPLPPPSPSAGPRAQWLDWSGLRLLIIENERIRLVLWPDHGADLLEFRDLASGLDVLWKNPQVWPPRAHALDQPHAGRSEFYDTFHGGWFVSLPNGFFPADYFGAPLGCHGELQSVSWTAETTEQSAAAVRVVLTGRGVRTPWQLTRELVLHANEPVVRWREHLLNRSPNRLPVAWLHHPAFGGPLIEGAELVTGARTLITPPADRPELAQLQPSYRGAWPLAPEQATGVLRDCSRVPPAGSSLEHVVHLTDFPVGWGAVWNQARGLGFGLRWDESFFPYAWSWAAGRGHDTYPIWGTCHTVTLQPSTSPLLPFDRLVATNQVRWVEGGASLETQMAAGFITQRTAILDLAARPAAPTSST
;
A
#
# COMPACT_ATOMS: atom_id res chain seq x y z
N MET A 1 4.66 -5.53 -21.66
CA MET A 1 5.21 -5.87 -20.30
C MET A 1 5.30 -7.39 -20.19
N THR A 2 6.40 -7.93 -19.66
CA THR A 2 6.53 -9.37 -19.37
C THR A 2 5.52 -9.76 -18.30
N PRO A 3 4.54 -10.64 -18.58
CA PRO A 3 3.55 -11.02 -17.59
C PRO A 3 4.16 -11.99 -16.57
N LEU A 4 3.63 -11.97 -15.37
CA LEU A 4 3.85 -13.06 -14.41
C LEU A 4 3.26 -14.36 -14.98
N PRO A 5 3.80 -15.54 -14.65
CA PRO A 5 3.24 -16.80 -15.10
C PRO A 5 1.75 -16.91 -14.73
N PRO A 6 0.92 -17.51 -15.59
CA PRO A 6 -0.49 -17.68 -15.29
C PRO A 6 -0.67 -18.55 -14.03
N PRO A 7 -1.75 -18.34 -13.26
CA PRO A 7 -2.06 -19.19 -12.13
C PRO A 7 -2.28 -20.64 -12.60
N SER A 8 -1.74 -21.58 -11.83
CA SER A 8 -2.11 -23.00 -12.01
C SER A 8 -3.47 -23.24 -11.35
N PRO A 9 -4.26 -24.23 -11.83
CA PRO A 9 -5.47 -24.63 -11.12
C PRO A 9 -5.14 -24.94 -9.66
N SER A 10 -5.72 -24.18 -8.73
CA SER A 10 -5.49 -24.39 -7.30
C SER A 10 -6.45 -25.42 -6.75
N ALA A 11 -5.93 -26.42 -6.04
CA ALA A 11 -6.71 -27.41 -5.32
C ALA A 11 -6.93 -27.04 -3.84
N GLY A 12 -6.66 -25.78 -3.45
CA GLY A 12 -6.77 -25.29 -2.09
C GLY A 12 -5.72 -24.24 -1.74
N PRO A 13 -5.74 -23.74 -0.49
CA PRO A 13 -4.78 -22.75 -0.01
C PRO A 13 -3.34 -23.30 -0.03
N ARG A 14 -2.43 -22.56 -0.63
CA ARG A 14 -1.02 -22.95 -0.71
C ARG A 14 -0.07 -21.75 -0.81
N ALA A 15 1.18 -21.98 -0.41
CA ALA A 15 2.31 -21.12 -0.66
C ALA A 15 3.39 -21.89 -1.42
N GLN A 16 4.00 -21.26 -2.41
CA GLN A 16 5.07 -21.85 -3.21
C GLN A 16 6.04 -20.78 -3.71
N TRP A 17 7.31 -21.17 -3.85
CA TRP A 17 8.33 -20.31 -4.43
C TRP A 17 8.33 -20.42 -5.95
N LEU A 18 8.65 -19.30 -6.60
CA LEU A 18 8.75 -19.18 -8.06
C LEU A 18 9.99 -18.38 -8.42
N ASP A 19 10.86 -18.93 -9.27
CA ASP A 19 11.91 -18.15 -9.93
C ASP A 19 11.36 -17.57 -11.24
N TRP A 20 11.36 -16.24 -11.35
CA TRP A 20 10.83 -15.52 -12.51
C TRP A 20 11.69 -14.30 -12.84
N SER A 21 12.22 -14.24 -14.07
CA SER A 21 13.04 -13.12 -14.56
C SER A 21 14.21 -12.76 -13.64
N GLY A 22 14.81 -13.75 -12.99
CA GLY A 22 15.91 -13.56 -12.04
C GLY A 22 15.47 -13.13 -10.63
N LEU A 23 14.18 -13.07 -10.36
CA LEU A 23 13.62 -12.78 -9.05
C LEU A 23 13.13 -14.06 -8.39
N ARG A 24 13.32 -14.19 -7.07
CA ARG A 24 12.75 -15.23 -6.25
C ARG A 24 11.47 -14.74 -5.61
N LEU A 25 10.33 -15.18 -6.11
CA LEU A 25 9.00 -14.75 -5.71
C LEU A 25 8.31 -15.78 -4.82
N LEU A 26 7.45 -15.33 -3.93
CA LEU A 26 6.56 -16.18 -3.13
C LEU A 26 5.13 -16.00 -3.63
N ILE A 27 4.51 -17.07 -4.07
CA ILE A 27 3.10 -17.14 -4.44
C ILE A 27 2.31 -17.64 -3.24
N ILE A 28 1.23 -16.94 -2.87
CA ILE A 28 0.23 -17.37 -1.89
C ILE A 28 -1.11 -17.34 -2.60
N GLU A 29 -1.80 -18.47 -2.67
CA GLU A 29 -3.07 -18.55 -3.42
C GLU A 29 -4.05 -19.56 -2.81
N ASN A 30 -5.31 -19.37 -3.14
CA ASN A 30 -6.39 -20.33 -2.92
C ASN A 30 -7.23 -20.46 -4.20
N GLU A 31 -8.47 -20.94 -4.10
CA GLU A 31 -9.38 -21.13 -5.24
C GLU A 31 -9.91 -19.82 -5.82
N ARG A 32 -9.76 -18.70 -5.10
CA ARG A 32 -10.38 -17.41 -5.42
C ARG A 32 -9.39 -16.34 -5.78
N ILE A 33 -8.25 -16.27 -5.09
CA ILE A 33 -7.26 -15.20 -5.27
C ILE A 33 -5.84 -15.74 -5.27
N ARG A 34 -4.96 -14.98 -5.94
CA ARG A 34 -3.53 -15.20 -5.96
C ARG A 34 -2.80 -13.92 -5.61
N LEU A 35 -1.84 -14.04 -4.70
CA LEU A 35 -0.89 -13.01 -4.33
C LEU A 35 0.51 -13.43 -4.78
N VAL A 36 1.29 -12.50 -5.34
CA VAL A 36 2.70 -12.71 -5.66
C VAL A 36 3.51 -11.67 -4.92
N LEU A 37 4.40 -12.12 -4.04
CA LEU A 37 5.26 -11.28 -3.23
C LEU A 37 6.71 -11.38 -3.68
N TRP A 38 7.45 -10.30 -3.46
CA TRP A 38 8.90 -10.26 -3.66
C TRP A 38 9.62 -10.06 -2.32
N PRO A 39 9.95 -11.15 -1.59
CA PRO A 39 10.57 -11.05 -0.27
C PRO A 39 11.93 -10.36 -0.27
N ASP A 40 12.73 -10.50 -1.33
CA ASP A 40 14.04 -9.86 -1.42
C ASP A 40 13.97 -8.33 -1.56
N HIS A 41 12.75 -7.77 -1.74
CA HIS A 41 12.51 -6.33 -1.81
C HIS A 41 11.24 -5.97 -1.02
N GLY A 42 11.37 -5.68 0.26
CA GLY A 42 10.30 -5.18 1.12
C GLY A 42 9.12 -6.13 1.33
N ALA A 43 9.20 -7.37 0.84
CA ALA A 43 8.05 -8.26 0.70
C ALA A 43 6.88 -7.58 -0.05
N ASP A 44 7.21 -6.81 -1.10
CA ASP A 44 6.27 -6.08 -1.92
C ASP A 44 5.30 -7.04 -2.61
N LEU A 45 4.01 -6.70 -2.59
CA LEU A 45 3.02 -7.39 -3.41
C LEU A 45 3.13 -6.91 -4.86
N LEU A 46 3.55 -7.81 -5.74
CA LEU A 46 3.64 -7.56 -7.18
C LEU A 46 2.32 -7.85 -7.89
N GLU A 47 1.51 -8.77 -7.38
CA GLU A 47 0.21 -9.15 -7.94
C GLU A 47 -0.80 -9.40 -6.82
N PHE A 48 -2.03 -8.94 -7.01
CA PHE A 48 -3.20 -9.36 -6.28
C PHE A 48 -4.33 -9.62 -7.29
N ARG A 49 -4.54 -10.88 -7.60
CA ARG A 49 -5.40 -11.31 -8.70
C ARG A 49 -6.65 -12.03 -8.20
N ASP A 50 -7.81 -11.65 -8.75
CA ASP A 50 -9.03 -12.45 -8.70
C ASP A 50 -8.97 -13.54 -9.78
N LEU A 51 -9.07 -14.80 -9.38
CA LEU A 51 -8.94 -15.92 -10.30
C LEU A 51 -10.19 -16.11 -11.16
N ALA A 52 -11.35 -15.66 -10.70
CA ALA A 52 -12.60 -15.78 -11.43
C ALA A 52 -12.67 -14.81 -12.63
N SER A 53 -12.29 -13.55 -12.42
CA SER A 53 -12.25 -12.53 -13.49
C SER A 53 -10.92 -12.46 -14.23
N GLY A 54 -9.85 -13.03 -13.67
CA GLY A 54 -8.48 -12.88 -14.14
C GLY A 54 -7.87 -11.51 -13.89
N LEU A 55 -8.55 -10.60 -13.18
CA LEU A 55 -8.08 -9.24 -12.94
C LEU A 55 -7.00 -9.20 -11.86
N ASP A 56 -5.86 -8.59 -12.20
CA ASP A 56 -4.87 -8.13 -11.25
C ASP A 56 -5.15 -6.65 -10.94
N VAL A 57 -5.34 -6.31 -9.68
CA VAL A 57 -5.72 -4.95 -9.27
C VAL A 57 -4.53 -4.02 -9.09
N LEU A 58 -3.30 -4.55 -9.01
CA LEU A 58 -2.14 -3.72 -8.72
C LEU A 58 -1.57 -3.09 -9.99
N TRP A 59 -1.30 -1.80 -9.92
CA TRP A 59 -0.63 -1.06 -10.97
C TRP A 59 0.82 -1.53 -11.13
N LYS A 60 1.27 -1.62 -12.39
CA LYS A 60 2.65 -1.88 -12.75
C LYS A 60 3.22 -0.67 -13.46
N ASN A 61 4.35 -0.15 -12.99
CA ASN A 61 5.04 0.94 -13.67
C ASN A 61 5.68 0.43 -14.95
N PRO A 62 5.21 0.85 -16.14
CA PRO A 62 5.74 0.32 -17.41
C PRO A 62 7.19 0.71 -17.69
N GLN A 63 7.74 1.72 -16.99
CA GLN A 63 9.14 2.14 -17.12
C GLN A 63 10.11 1.21 -16.41
N VAL A 64 9.66 0.56 -15.32
CA VAL A 64 10.51 -0.28 -14.45
C VAL A 64 10.08 -1.74 -14.43
N TRP A 65 8.92 -2.08 -15.01
CA TRP A 65 8.42 -3.45 -15.04
C TRP A 65 9.04 -4.29 -16.18
N PRO A 66 9.51 -5.53 -15.98
CA PRO A 66 9.60 -6.25 -14.69
C PRO A 66 10.67 -5.64 -13.77
N PRO A 67 10.50 -5.75 -12.44
CA PRO A 67 11.53 -5.33 -11.50
C PRO A 67 12.86 -6.05 -11.77
N ARG A 68 13.97 -5.42 -11.38
CA ARG A 68 15.32 -5.96 -11.64
C ARG A 68 16.05 -6.22 -10.33
N ALA A 69 16.54 -7.44 -10.13
CA ALA A 69 17.25 -7.85 -8.91
C ALA A 69 18.46 -6.96 -8.58
N HIS A 70 19.22 -6.53 -9.58
CA HIS A 70 20.40 -5.69 -9.40
C HIS A 70 20.12 -4.24 -8.96
N ALA A 71 18.86 -3.80 -9.03
CA ALA A 71 18.48 -2.51 -8.46
C ALA A 71 18.52 -2.51 -6.92
N LEU A 72 18.66 -3.70 -6.29
CA LEU A 72 18.73 -3.86 -4.84
C LEU A 72 20.13 -3.54 -4.25
N ASP A 73 21.16 -3.49 -5.08
CA ASP A 73 22.56 -3.35 -4.62
C ASP A 73 22.92 -1.93 -4.17
N GLN A 74 22.02 -0.97 -4.34
CA GLN A 74 22.23 0.43 -3.96
C GLN A 74 21.31 0.81 -2.79
N PRO A 75 21.86 1.32 -1.68
CA PRO A 75 21.04 1.85 -0.61
C PRO A 75 20.35 3.14 -1.10
N HIS A 76 19.04 3.15 -1.12
CA HIS A 76 18.25 4.32 -1.54
C HIS A 76 18.46 5.47 -0.55
N ALA A 77 19.21 6.48 -0.93
CA ALA A 77 19.49 7.66 -0.11
C ALA A 77 18.73 8.89 -0.57
N GLY A 78 18.17 8.87 -1.78
CA GLY A 78 17.49 10.00 -2.38
C GLY A 78 16.09 9.71 -2.90
N ARG A 79 15.46 10.74 -3.39
CA ARG A 79 14.10 10.68 -3.96
C ARG A 79 14.09 10.03 -5.35
N SER A 80 15.13 10.31 -6.15
CA SER A 80 15.30 9.77 -7.49
C SER A 80 15.47 8.25 -7.48
N GLU A 81 16.21 7.71 -6.53
CA GLU A 81 16.48 6.27 -6.41
C GLU A 81 15.21 5.47 -6.17
N PHE A 82 14.28 5.99 -5.35
CA PHE A 82 12.96 5.37 -5.18
C PHE A 82 12.22 5.28 -6.52
N TYR A 83 12.17 6.37 -7.26
CA TYR A 83 11.44 6.41 -8.53
C TYR A 83 12.07 5.54 -9.62
N ASP A 84 13.40 5.39 -9.62
CA ASP A 84 14.12 4.53 -10.57
C ASP A 84 13.82 3.04 -10.36
N THR A 85 13.33 2.67 -9.17
CA THR A 85 13.02 1.28 -8.82
C THR A 85 11.54 1.02 -8.55
N PHE A 86 10.72 2.06 -8.44
CA PHE A 86 9.30 1.94 -8.13
C PHE A 86 8.52 1.22 -9.25
N HIS A 87 8.35 -0.08 -9.07
CA HIS A 87 7.67 -0.97 -10.02
C HIS A 87 6.15 -0.95 -9.91
N GLY A 88 5.57 -0.18 -8.98
CA GLY A 88 4.14 -0.22 -8.62
C GLY A 88 3.87 -1.23 -7.50
N GLY A 89 2.72 -1.90 -7.56
CA GLY A 89 2.37 -2.92 -6.57
C GLY A 89 1.90 -2.36 -5.23
N TRP A 90 2.21 -3.07 -4.14
CA TRP A 90 1.86 -2.68 -2.78
C TRP A 90 3.02 -2.93 -1.83
N PHE A 91 3.60 -1.89 -1.29
CA PHE A 91 4.70 -1.93 -0.34
C PHE A 91 4.33 -1.28 1.01
N VAL A 92 5.19 -1.44 2.01
CA VAL A 92 5.09 -0.76 3.31
C VAL A 92 6.13 0.34 3.42
N SER A 93 5.72 1.52 3.86
CA SER A 93 6.59 2.68 4.09
C SER A 93 6.90 2.82 5.58
N LEU A 94 8.17 2.70 5.95
CA LEU A 94 8.69 2.74 7.33
C LEU A 94 10.18 3.12 7.33
N PRO A 95 10.67 3.90 8.33
CA PRO A 95 9.95 4.58 9.42
C PRO A 95 9.46 5.98 9.05
N ASN A 96 9.71 6.47 7.85
CA ASN A 96 9.23 7.76 7.33
C ASN A 96 8.30 7.53 6.13
N GLY A 97 7.50 8.55 5.81
CA GLY A 97 6.61 8.53 4.65
C GLY A 97 7.31 8.94 3.35
N PHE A 98 6.59 9.62 2.48
CA PHE A 98 7.03 9.99 1.14
C PHE A 98 8.32 10.82 1.07
N PHE A 99 8.59 11.67 2.06
CA PHE A 99 9.77 12.57 2.00
C PHE A 99 11.01 11.85 2.53
N PRO A 100 12.20 12.04 1.86
CA PRO A 100 13.47 11.67 2.45
C PRO A 100 13.66 12.31 3.83
N ALA A 101 14.35 11.64 4.72
CA ALA A 101 14.53 12.09 6.08
C ALA A 101 15.96 11.84 6.58
N ASP A 102 16.43 12.70 7.49
CA ASP A 102 17.50 12.31 8.41
C ASP A 102 16.85 11.70 9.65
N TYR A 103 17.08 10.41 9.86
CA TYR A 103 16.54 9.68 10.99
C TYR A 103 17.64 9.50 12.04
N PHE A 104 17.82 10.53 12.88
CA PHE A 104 18.88 10.55 13.94
C PHE A 104 20.28 10.26 13.40
N GLY A 105 20.65 10.87 12.27
CA GLY A 105 21.92 10.69 11.60
C GLY A 105 21.94 9.58 10.53
N ALA A 106 20.85 8.83 10.38
CA ALA A 106 20.69 7.87 9.28
C ALA A 106 19.95 8.51 8.12
N PRO A 107 20.57 8.70 6.92
CA PRO A 107 19.86 9.19 5.77
C PRO A 107 18.90 8.14 5.24
N LEU A 108 17.62 8.47 5.14
CA LEU A 108 16.57 7.63 4.60
C LEU A 108 15.99 8.25 3.33
N GLY A 109 15.74 7.41 2.34
CA GLY A 109 15.08 7.79 1.10
C GLY A 109 13.58 7.99 1.24
N CYS A 110 12.90 8.20 0.12
CA CYS A 110 11.45 8.20 0.04
C CYS A 110 10.88 6.88 0.57
N HIS A 111 9.82 6.96 1.38
CA HIS A 111 9.13 5.81 1.95
C HIS A 111 9.96 4.93 2.90
N GLY A 112 11.09 5.45 3.41
CA GLY A 112 11.94 4.75 4.37
C GLY A 112 12.74 3.59 3.76
N GLU A 113 13.15 2.65 4.60
CA GLU A 113 14.05 1.57 4.17
C GLU A 113 13.40 0.19 4.11
N LEU A 114 12.29 -0.07 4.85
CA LEU A 114 11.76 -1.44 4.93
C LEU A 114 11.18 -1.95 3.61
N GLN A 115 10.84 -1.07 2.69
CA GLN A 115 10.43 -1.41 1.33
C GLN A 115 11.57 -1.94 0.44
N SER A 116 12.82 -1.68 0.80
CA SER A 116 13.99 -2.02 -0.03
C SER A 116 14.91 -3.07 0.59
N VAL A 117 14.67 -3.48 1.83
CA VAL A 117 15.43 -4.55 2.47
C VAL A 117 14.85 -5.92 2.15
N SER A 118 15.69 -6.95 2.19
CA SER A 118 15.22 -8.34 2.07
C SER A 118 14.50 -8.77 3.34
N TRP A 119 13.38 -9.50 3.16
CA TRP A 119 12.61 -10.11 4.22
C TRP A 119 12.73 -11.63 4.16
N THR A 120 12.76 -12.27 5.30
CA THR A 120 12.58 -13.71 5.39
C THR A 120 11.10 -14.07 5.24
N ALA A 121 10.82 -15.25 4.70
CA ALA A 121 9.46 -15.77 4.57
C ALA A 121 9.42 -17.24 5.00
N GLU A 122 8.45 -17.59 5.85
CA GLU A 122 8.21 -18.92 6.36
C GLU A 122 6.73 -19.29 6.22
N THR A 123 6.44 -20.46 5.66
CA THR A 123 5.09 -21.02 5.64
C THR A 123 4.87 -21.80 6.93
N THR A 124 4.08 -21.26 7.85
CA THR A 124 3.84 -21.84 9.17
C THR A 124 2.62 -22.75 9.23
N GLU A 125 1.72 -22.61 8.24
CA GLU A 125 0.56 -23.49 8.06
C GLU A 125 0.28 -23.65 6.57
N GLN A 126 0.02 -24.87 6.15
CA GLN A 126 -0.56 -25.17 4.83
C GLN A 126 -1.46 -26.40 4.97
N SER A 127 -2.76 -26.17 4.87
CA SER A 127 -3.81 -27.16 5.05
C SER A 127 -4.90 -27.00 4.00
N ALA A 128 -5.87 -27.89 3.96
CA ALA A 128 -7.05 -27.73 3.12
C ALA A 128 -7.91 -26.52 3.51
N ALA A 129 -7.77 -26.02 4.73
CA ALA A 129 -8.57 -24.90 5.26
C ALA A 129 -7.90 -23.54 5.09
N ALA A 130 -6.57 -23.48 5.19
CA ALA A 130 -5.84 -22.22 5.16
C ALA A 130 -4.37 -22.39 4.80
N VAL A 131 -3.76 -21.31 4.31
CA VAL A 131 -2.32 -21.11 4.28
C VAL A 131 -1.95 -19.88 5.10
N ARG A 132 -0.87 -20.00 5.88
CA ARG A 132 -0.30 -18.96 6.73
C ARG A 132 1.17 -18.79 6.42
N VAL A 133 1.55 -17.54 6.16
CA VAL A 133 2.94 -17.17 5.88
C VAL A 133 3.35 -16.05 6.82
N VAL A 134 4.51 -16.19 7.44
CA VAL A 134 5.14 -15.17 8.27
C VAL A 134 6.33 -14.58 7.51
N LEU A 135 6.32 -13.25 7.38
CA LEU A 135 7.36 -12.47 6.71
C LEU A 135 8.01 -11.56 7.75
N THR A 136 9.35 -11.47 7.76
CA THR A 136 10.07 -10.61 8.70
C THR A 136 11.14 -9.79 8.00
N GLY A 137 11.02 -8.46 8.06
CA GLY A 137 11.98 -7.49 7.58
C GLY A 137 12.66 -6.75 8.72
N ARG A 138 13.94 -6.44 8.55
CA ARG A 138 14.74 -5.67 9.53
C ARG A 138 15.42 -4.51 8.85
N GLY A 139 15.30 -3.32 9.45
CA GLY A 139 16.06 -2.15 9.03
C GLY A 139 17.55 -2.38 9.14
N VAL A 140 18.30 -1.79 8.21
CA VAL A 140 19.76 -1.78 8.19
C VAL A 140 20.29 -0.51 8.85
N ARG A 141 19.64 0.62 8.58
CA ARG A 141 19.99 1.95 9.11
C ARG A 141 19.22 2.27 10.40
N THR A 142 18.07 1.64 10.58
CA THR A 142 17.17 1.87 11.71
C THR A 142 16.95 0.58 12.50
N PRO A 143 16.64 0.67 13.82
CA PRO A 143 16.47 -0.52 14.64
C PRO A 143 15.07 -1.16 14.52
N TRP A 144 14.35 -0.89 13.45
CA TRP A 144 13.01 -1.42 13.27
C TRP A 144 13.01 -2.84 12.74
N GLN A 145 12.12 -3.67 13.28
CA GLN A 145 11.79 -4.98 12.74
C GLN A 145 10.28 -5.08 12.57
N LEU A 146 9.84 -5.36 11.36
CA LEU A 146 8.43 -5.61 11.05
C LEU A 146 8.24 -7.10 10.75
N THR A 147 7.31 -7.72 11.47
CA THR A 147 6.82 -9.07 11.20
C THR A 147 5.39 -8.98 10.70
N ARG A 148 5.12 -9.59 9.55
CA ARG A 148 3.80 -9.66 8.92
C ARG A 148 3.36 -11.11 8.80
N GLU A 149 2.22 -11.44 9.37
CA GLU A 149 1.56 -12.71 9.19
C GLU A 149 0.43 -12.55 8.17
N LEU A 150 0.48 -13.30 7.08
CA LEU A 150 -0.58 -13.37 6.05
C LEU A 150 -1.35 -14.67 6.21
N VAL A 151 -2.68 -14.57 6.20
CA VAL A 151 -3.58 -15.73 6.27
C VAL A 151 -4.56 -15.68 5.12
N LEU A 152 -4.63 -16.78 4.37
CA LEU A 152 -5.56 -16.98 3.27
C LEU A 152 -6.36 -18.27 3.52
N HIS A 153 -7.67 -18.14 3.73
CA HIS A 153 -8.57 -19.28 3.92
C HIS A 153 -9.10 -19.82 2.59
N ALA A 154 -9.46 -21.10 2.58
CA ALA A 154 -10.07 -21.77 1.43
C ALA A 154 -11.34 -21.03 0.98
N ASN A 155 -11.52 -20.88 -0.32
CA ASN A 155 -12.70 -20.28 -0.96
C ASN A 155 -13.01 -18.82 -0.58
N GLU A 156 -12.13 -18.10 0.14
CA GLU A 156 -12.32 -16.69 0.47
C GLU A 156 -11.58 -15.79 -0.52
N PRO A 157 -12.19 -14.72 -1.06
CA PRO A 157 -11.52 -13.74 -1.92
C PRO A 157 -10.82 -12.65 -1.09
N VAL A 158 -10.32 -12.99 0.10
CA VAL A 158 -9.80 -12.05 1.11
C VAL A 158 -8.52 -12.61 1.72
N VAL A 159 -7.49 -11.79 1.81
CA VAL A 159 -6.33 -12.02 2.65
C VAL A 159 -6.45 -11.17 3.92
N ARG A 160 -6.08 -11.75 5.05
CA ARG A 160 -5.95 -11.04 6.34
C ARG A 160 -4.50 -11.04 6.74
N TRP A 161 -4.05 -9.96 7.34
CA TRP A 161 -2.73 -9.93 7.95
C TRP A 161 -2.72 -9.21 9.28
N ARG A 162 -1.77 -9.63 10.10
CA ARG A 162 -1.39 -8.98 11.35
C ARG A 162 0.05 -8.52 11.19
N GLU A 163 0.34 -7.35 11.70
CA GLU A 163 1.69 -6.79 11.71
C GLU A 163 2.12 -6.43 13.11
N HIS A 164 3.38 -6.71 13.40
CA HIS A 164 4.04 -6.44 14.66
C HIS A 164 5.34 -5.70 14.36
N LEU A 165 5.42 -4.42 14.75
CA LEU A 165 6.58 -3.55 14.60
C LEU A 165 7.31 -3.44 15.93
N LEU A 166 8.52 -3.95 15.99
CA LEU A 166 9.40 -3.94 17.16
C LEU A 166 10.48 -2.86 17.06
N ASN A 167 10.61 -2.02 18.08
CA ASN A 167 11.76 -1.17 18.29
C ASN A 167 12.87 -1.98 18.98
N ARG A 168 13.90 -2.37 18.24
CA ARG A 168 15.02 -3.20 18.76
C ARG A 168 16.09 -2.39 19.49
N SER A 169 15.97 -1.07 19.57
CA SER A 169 16.89 -0.22 20.32
C SER A 169 16.44 -0.09 21.78
N PRO A 170 17.32 0.35 22.69
CA PRO A 170 16.93 0.72 24.04
C PRO A 170 16.24 2.09 24.12
N ASN A 171 16.24 2.88 23.05
CA ASN A 171 15.72 4.25 23.02
C ASN A 171 14.28 4.30 22.55
N ARG A 172 13.51 5.28 23.05
CA ARG A 172 12.22 5.64 22.51
C ARG A 172 12.40 6.31 21.15
N LEU A 173 11.72 5.80 20.11
CA LEU A 173 11.88 6.28 18.75
C LEU A 173 10.52 6.57 18.09
N PRO A 174 10.45 7.60 17.22
CA PRO A 174 9.24 7.92 16.45
C PRO A 174 9.16 7.11 15.16
N VAL A 175 7.94 6.82 14.72
CA VAL A 175 7.69 6.15 13.44
C VAL A 175 6.47 6.72 12.75
N ALA A 176 6.56 6.93 11.44
CA ALA A 176 5.45 7.09 10.52
C ALA A 176 5.33 5.81 9.70
N TRP A 177 4.16 5.20 9.70
CA TRP A 177 3.89 3.91 9.08
C TRP A 177 2.73 4.02 8.09
N LEU A 178 2.96 3.53 6.87
CA LEU A 178 2.00 3.64 5.78
C LEU A 178 2.03 2.36 4.93
N HIS A 179 0.86 1.90 4.50
CA HIS A 179 0.72 0.94 3.41
C HIS A 179 0.50 1.68 2.10
N HIS A 180 1.16 1.25 1.02
CA HIS A 180 1.11 1.93 -0.27
C HIS A 180 0.61 1.00 -1.40
N PRO A 181 -0.67 0.58 -1.40
CA PRO A 181 -1.24 -0.08 -2.55
C PRO A 181 -1.47 0.91 -3.70
N ALA A 182 -0.95 0.60 -4.88
CA ALA A 182 -1.22 1.32 -6.11
C ALA A 182 -2.10 0.45 -7.01
N PHE A 183 -3.33 0.90 -7.28
CA PHE A 183 -4.30 0.17 -8.10
C PHE A 183 -4.23 0.62 -9.55
N GLY A 184 -4.45 -0.32 -10.47
CA GLY A 184 -4.36 -0.07 -11.90
C GLY A 184 -5.17 -1.05 -12.73
N GLY A 185 -4.84 -1.10 -14.01
CA GLY A 185 -5.47 -2.01 -14.95
C GLY A 185 -6.96 -1.72 -15.20
N PRO A 186 -7.70 -2.72 -15.72
CA PRO A 186 -9.09 -2.51 -16.12
C PRO A 186 -10.06 -2.22 -14.96
N LEU A 187 -9.68 -2.53 -13.70
CA LEU A 187 -10.56 -2.27 -12.56
C LEU A 187 -10.78 -0.78 -12.34
N ILE A 188 -9.75 0.05 -12.53
CA ILE A 188 -9.83 1.49 -12.22
C ILE A 188 -10.46 2.32 -13.34
N GLU A 189 -10.66 1.78 -14.53
CA GLU A 189 -11.28 2.49 -15.65
C GLU A 189 -12.76 2.81 -15.35
N GLY A 190 -13.07 4.09 -15.15
CA GLY A 190 -14.42 4.53 -14.77
C GLY A 190 -14.82 4.16 -13.34
N ALA A 191 -13.86 3.76 -12.50
CA ALA A 191 -14.10 3.46 -11.11
C ALA A 191 -14.19 4.70 -10.22
N GLU A 192 -14.63 4.48 -9.01
CA GLU A 192 -14.62 5.46 -7.93
C GLU A 192 -13.90 4.90 -6.68
N LEU A 193 -13.24 5.78 -5.95
CA LEU A 193 -12.72 5.51 -4.63
C LEU A 193 -13.85 5.75 -3.61
N VAL A 194 -14.36 4.68 -3.03
CA VAL A 194 -15.36 4.76 -1.96
C VAL A 194 -14.70 4.53 -0.61
N THR A 195 -15.09 5.30 0.40
CA THR A 195 -14.43 5.22 1.71
C THR A 195 -15.33 5.71 2.84
N GLY A 196 -15.01 5.30 4.08
CA GLY A 196 -15.65 5.78 5.28
C GLY A 196 -15.17 7.15 5.77
N ALA A 197 -14.18 7.77 5.12
CA ALA A 197 -13.68 9.09 5.49
C ALA A 197 -14.77 10.16 5.39
N ARG A 198 -14.78 11.11 6.31
CA ARG A 198 -15.68 12.28 6.29
C ARG A 198 -14.99 13.53 5.79
N THR A 199 -13.68 13.61 5.95
CA THR A 199 -12.88 14.80 5.66
C THR A 199 -11.77 14.47 4.68
N LEU A 200 -11.53 15.39 3.74
CA LEU A 200 -10.33 15.42 2.92
C LEU A 200 -9.49 16.66 3.27
N ILE A 201 -8.18 16.53 3.10
CA ILE A 201 -7.19 17.60 3.26
C ILE A 201 -6.26 17.55 2.05
N THR A 202 -6.01 18.68 1.41
CA THR A 202 -5.02 18.77 0.34
C THR A 202 -3.63 19.09 0.89
N PRO A 203 -2.54 18.66 0.22
CA PRO A 203 -1.18 18.99 0.61
C PRO A 203 -0.92 20.51 0.69
N PRO A 204 0.10 20.97 1.45
CA PRO A 204 0.52 22.35 1.46
C PRO A 204 1.15 22.78 0.13
N ALA A 205 1.30 24.12 -0.06
CA ALA A 205 1.73 24.75 -1.31
C ALA A 205 3.22 24.54 -1.69
N ASP A 206 4.01 23.92 -0.83
CA ASP A 206 5.41 23.59 -1.09
C ASP A 206 5.60 22.38 -2.05
N ARG A 207 4.51 21.90 -2.62
CA ARG A 207 4.46 20.81 -3.60
C ARG A 207 3.76 21.26 -4.89
N PRO A 208 4.37 22.16 -5.67
CA PRO A 208 3.73 22.72 -6.87
C PRO A 208 3.40 21.68 -7.94
N GLU A 209 4.14 20.58 -8.00
CA GLU A 209 3.88 19.47 -8.92
C GLU A 209 2.57 18.71 -8.61
N LEU A 210 2.02 18.86 -7.40
CA LEU A 210 0.74 18.27 -6.98
C LEU A 210 -0.40 19.28 -6.91
N ALA A 211 -0.15 20.53 -7.30
CA ALA A 211 -0.99 21.69 -7.04
C ALA A 211 -2.15 21.87 -8.03
N GLN A 212 -2.81 20.79 -8.47
CA GLN A 212 -4.08 20.95 -9.21
C GLN A 212 -5.26 21.31 -8.30
N LEU A 213 -5.20 20.96 -7.01
CA LEU A 213 -6.17 21.36 -6.00
C LEU A 213 -5.67 22.54 -5.16
N GLN A 214 -6.59 23.31 -4.60
CA GLN A 214 -6.25 24.40 -3.67
C GLN A 214 -5.41 23.84 -2.51
N PRO A 215 -4.19 24.38 -2.27
CA PRO A 215 -3.32 23.90 -1.19
C PRO A 215 -3.93 24.13 0.20
N SER A 216 -3.60 23.22 1.13
CA SER A 216 -4.01 23.31 2.55
C SER A 216 -5.52 23.48 2.76
N TYR A 217 -6.31 23.05 1.79
CA TYR A 217 -7.76 23.02 1.93
C TYR A 217 -8.17 21.84 2.84
N ARG A 218 -9.15 22.10 3.70
CA ARG A 218 -9.82 21.08 4.51
C ARG A 218 -11.33 21.17 4.30
N GLY A 219 -11.95 20.09 3.87
CA GLY A 219 -13.39 20.06 3.59
C GLY A 219 -13.98 18.66 3.66
N ALA A 220 -15.27 18.58 3.37
CA ALA A 220 -15.98 17.31 3.34
C ALA A 220 -15.54 16.48 2.14
N TRP A 221 -15.23 15.18 2.36
CA TRP A 221 -15.05 14.21 1.29
C TRP A 221 -16.33 14.08 0.46
N PRO A 222 -16.31 14.02 -0.89
CA PRO A 222 -15.10 13.90 -1.73
C PRO A 222 -14.68 15.20 -2.44
N LEU A 223 -15.19 16.37 -2.08
CA LEU A 223 -15.06 17.58 -2.88
C LEU A 223 -13.90 18.47 -2.42
N ALA A 224 -13.05 18.88 -3.38
CA ALA A 224 -11.99 19.86 -3.16
C ALA A 224 -11.95 20.90 -4.29
N PRO A 225 -11.69 22.20 -4.01
CA PRO A 225 -11.59 23.22 -5.05
C PRO A 225 -10.31 23.05 -5.87
N GLU A 226 -10.42 23.19 -7.17
CA GLU A 226 -9.27 23.34 -8.07
C GLU A 226 -8.55 24.66 -7.82
N GLN A 227 -7.24 24.64 -7.82
CA GLN A 227 -6.43 25.83 -7.57
C GLN A 227 -6.64 26.93 -8.62
N ALA A 228 -6.75 26.55 -9.88
CA ALA A 228 -6.84 27.50 -10.99
C ALA A 228 -8.23 28.13 -11.13
N THR A 229 -9.30 27.41 -10.81
CA THR A 229 -10.67 27.80 -11.15
C THR A 229 -11.57 28.01 -9.92
N GLY A 230 -11.20 27.41 -8.79
CA GLY A 230 -12.06 27.34 -7.60
C GLY A 230 -13.25 26.39 -7.74
N VAL A 231 -13.41 25.73 -8.90
CA VAL A 231 -14.47 24.74 -9.13
C VAL A 231 -14.22 23.50 -8.27
N LEU A 232 -15.27 22.97 -7.66
CA LEU A 232 -15.17 21.76 -6.86
C LEU A 232 -14.96 20.52 -7.74
N ARG A 233 -13.85 19.82 -7.52
CA ARG A 233 -13.53 18.53 -8.13
C ARG A 233 -14.00 17.42 -7.21
N ASP A 234 -14.66 16.43 -7.80
CA ASP A 234 -14.97 15.16 -7.12
C ASP A 234 -13.72 14.24 -7.14
N CYS A 235 -12.98 14.23 -6.02
CA CYS A 235 -11.77 13.44 -5.84
C CYS A 235 -12.04 11.94 -5.64
N SER A 236 -13.30 11.51 -5.55
CA SER A 236 -13.64 10.09 -5.56
C SER A 236 -13.51 9.47 -6.96
N ARG A 237 -13.62 10.26 -7.99
CA ARG A 237 -13.54 9.76 -9.38
C ARG A 237 -12.10 9.49 -9.77
N VAL A 238 -11.83 8.27 -10.21
CA VAL A 238 -10.53 7.94 -10.80
C VAL A 238 -10.39 8.72 -12.11
N PRO A 239 -9.32 9.52 -12.30
CA PRO A 239 -9.10 10.24 -13.53
C PRO A 239 -9.10 9.32 -14.75
N PRO A 240 -9.75 9.69 -15.87
CA PRO A 240 -9.71 8.87 -17.08
C PRO A 240 -8.29 8.66 -17.59
N ALA A 241 -8.01 7.48 -18.15
CA ALA A 241 -6.73 7.20 -18.78
C ALA A 241 -6.44 8.22 -19.90
N GLY A 242 -5.26 8.82 -19.86
CA GLY A 242 -4.84 9.84 -20.85
C GLY A 242 -5.25 11.27 -20.49
N SER A 243 -6.02 11.50 -19.43
CA SER A 243 -6.29 12.86 -18.93
C SER A 243 -5.08 13.43 -18.20
N SER A 244 -4.96 14.77 -18.19
CA SER A 244 -3.94 15.48 -17.41
C SER A 244 -4.30 15.64 -15.93
N LEU A 245 -5.41 15.02 -15.48
CA LEU A 245 -5.86 15.15 -14.09
C LEU A 245 -4.98 14.31 -13.18
N GLU A 246 -4.54 14.97 -12.12
CA GLU A 246 -3.79 14.36 -11.03
C GLU A 246 -4.15 15.07 -9.72
N HIS A 247 -4.23 14.31 -8.63
CA HIS A 247 -4.37 14.90 -7.29
C HIS A 247 -3.83 13.97 -6.21
N VAL A 248 -3.43 14.59 -5.11
CA VAL A 248 -3.14 13.92 -3.84
C VAL A 248 -4.02 14.54 -2.78
N VAL A 249 -4.70 13.70 -2.00
CA VAL A 249 -5.50 14.12 -0.85
C VAL A 249 -5.23 13.23 0.34
N HIS A 250 -5.39 13.77 1.55
CA HIS A 250 -5.43 13.00 2.77
C HIS A 250 -6.89 12.83 3.19
N LEU A 251 -7.24 11.62 3.53
CA LEU A 251 -8.53 11.25 4.05
C LEU A 251 -8.40 11.04 5.56
N THR A 252 -9.36 11.53 6.32
CA THR A 252 -9.38 11.40 7.79
C THR A 252 -10.81 11.40 8.33
N ASP A 253 -10.96 11.37 9.65
CA ASP A 253 -12.24 11.33 10.34
C ASP A 253 -13.05 10.08 9.94
N PHE A 254 -12.40 8.91 10.03
CA PHE A 254 -12.99 7.62 9.77
C PHE A 254 -13.78 7.13 10.99
N PRO A 255 -15.12 6.97 10.91
CA PRO A 255 -15.87 6.24 11.94
C PRO A 255 -15.48 4.77 11.98
N VAL A 256 -15.08 4.24 10.82
CA VAL A 256 -14.61 2.88 10.59
C VAL A 256 -13.59 2.93 9.47
N GLY A 257 -12.41 2.32 9.67
CA GLY A 257 -11.29 2.33 8.73
C GLY A 257 -11.52 1.41 7.53
N TRP A 258 -12.02 1.95 6.42
CA TRP A 258 -12.23 1.21 5.18
C TRP A 258 -12.20 2.10 3.94
N GLY A 259 -11.90 1.48 2.81
CA GLY A 259 -12.08 2.07 1.50
C GLY A 259 -11.94 1.02 0.41
N ALA A 260 -12.44 1.33 -0.77
CA ALA A 260 -12.37 0.45 -1.94
C ALA A 260 -12.31 1.24 -3.24
N VAL A 261 -11.65 0.66 -4.23
CA VAL A 261 -11.86 1.02 -5.63
C VAL A 261 -13.04 0.19 -6.13
N TRP A 262 -14.14 0.87 -6.50
CA TRP A 262 -15.38 0.24 -6.95
C TRP A 262 -15.67 0.58 -8.40
N ASN A 263 -15.83 -0.43 -9.23
CA ASN A 263 -16.22 -0.29 -10.62
C ASN A 263 -17.66 -0.77 -10.83
N GLN A 264 -18.58 0.19 -10.91
CA GLN A 264 -20.01 -0.09 -11.05
C GLN A 264 -20.33 -0.86 -12.34
N ALA A 265 -19.67 -0.54 -13.44
CA ALA A 265 -19.92 -1.19 -14.73
C ALA A 265 -19.47 -2.66 -14.73
N ARG A 266 -18.48 -3.01 -13.91
CA ARG A 266 -18.00 -4.39 -13.75
C ARG A 266 -18.72 -5.15 -12.64
N GLY A 267 -19.45 -4.46 -11.77
CA GLY A 267 -20.00 -5.06 -10.54
C GLY A 267 -18.90 -5.66 -9.64
N LEU A 268 -17.72 -5.07 -9.65
CA LEU A 268 -16.53 -5.58 -8.95
C LEU A 268 -15.76 -4.43 -8.30
N GLY A 269 -15.24 -4.66 -7.13
CA GLY A 269 -14.35 -3.77 -6.44
C GLY A 269 -13.24 -4.50 -5.70
N PHE A 270 -12.27 -3.72 -5.24
CA PHE A 270 -11.21 -4.20 -4.36
C PHE A 270 -11.13 -3.29 -3.14
N GLY A 271 -11.25 -3.86 -1.97
CA GLY A 271 -11.36 -3.12 -0.73
C GLY A 271 -10.32 -3.48 0.32
N LEU A 272 -10.09 -2.50 1.19
CA LEU A 272 -9.23 -2.59 2.37
C LEU A 272 -10.04 -2.28 3.61
N ARG A 273 -9.75 -3.01 4.68
CA ARG A 273 -10.25 -2.80 6.03
C ARG A 273 -9.07 -2.72 6.97
N TRP A 274 -9.04 -1.70 7.86
CA TRP A 274 -7.95 -1.47 8.82
C TRP A 274 -8.48 -0.93 10.16
N ASP A 275 -7.64 -0.89 11.17
CA ASP A 275 -7.91 -0.24 12.45
C ASP A 275 -7.73 1.28 12.31
N GLU A 276 -8.82 2.04 12.33
CA GLU A 276 -8.82 3.51 12.23
C GLU A 276 -8.17 4.20 13.43
N SER A 277 -8.12 3.55 14.57
CA SER A 277 -7.41 4.08 15.74
C SER A 277 -5.90 3.96 15.57
N PHE A 278 -5.46 2.99 14.79
CA PHE A 278 -4.05 2.80 14.42
C PHE A 278 -3.66 3.63 13.21
N PHE A 279 -4.44 3.58 12.13
CA PHE A 279 -4.26 4.37 10.91
C PHE A 279 -5.39 5.40 10.77
N PRO A 280 -5.28 6.58 11.43
CA PRO A 280 -6.33 7.61 11.40
C PRO A 280 -6.38 8.39 10.10
N TYR A 281 -5.42 8.18 9.22
CA TYR A 281 -5.34 8.78 7.89
C TYR A 281 -5.33 7.71 6.79
N ALA A 282 -5.76 8.10 5.60
CA ALA A 282 -5.42 7.40 4.37
C ALA A 282 -5.01 8.44 3.32
N TRP A 283 -3.88 8.24 2.64
CA TRP A 283 -3.52 9.09 1.52
C TRP A 283 -4.11 8.51 0.25
N SER A 284 -4.54 9.36 -0.65
CA SER A 284 -4.96 8.96 -1.98
C SER A 284 -4.25 9.82 -3.02
N TRP A 285 -3.51 9.16 -3.90
CA TRP A 285 -2.95 9.72 -5.11
C TRP A 285 -3.71 9.11 -6.29
N ALA A 286 -4.22 9.96 -7.17
CA ALA A 286 -4.91 9.52 -8.38
C ALA A 286 -4.33 10.28 -9.58
N ALA A 287 -3.95 9.56 -10.63
CA ALA A 287 -3.33 10.09 -11.83
C ALA A 287 -3.92 9.47 -13.10
N GLY A 288 -4.24 10.34 -14.08
CA GLY A 288 -4.75 9.97 -15.40
C GLY A 288 -3.71 10.14 -16.52
N ARG A 289 -2.40 9.97 -16.23
CA ARG A 289 -1.24 10.25 -17.08
C ARG A 289 -0.87 11.74 -17.19
N GLY A 290 -1.32 12.58 -16.25
CA GLY A 290 -1.03 14.02 -16.26
C GLY A 290 0.43 14.39 -16.01
N HIS A 291 1.24 13.46 -15.48
CA HIS A 291 2.67 13.66 -15.18
C HIS A 291 3.51 13.18 -16.38
N ASP A 292 3.81 14.08 -17.31
CA ASP A 292 4.48 13.79 -18.59
C ASP A 292 6.00 13.87 -18.55
N THR A 293 6.58 14.16 -17.37
CA THR A 293 8.02 14.24 -17.13
C THR A 293 8.52 13.08 -16.25
N TYR A 294 9.83 13.07 -15.94
CA TYR A 294 10.40 12.16 -14.94
C TYR A 294 9.63 12.26 -13.61
N PRO A 295 9.33 11.16 -12.94
CA PRO A 295 9.79 9.78 -13.21
C PRO A 295 8.82 8.94 -14.06
N ILE A 296 7.63 9.44 -14.37
CA ILE A 296 6.50 8.62 -14.85
C ILE A 296 6.28 8.75 -16.37
N TRP A 297 6.73 9.85 -16.98
CA TRP A 297 6.70 10.08 -18.43
C TRP A 297 5.32 9.86 -19.08
N GLY A 298 4.27 10.31 -18.42
CA GLY A 298 2.89 10.16 -18.92
C GLY A 298 2.35 8.73 -18.96
N THR A 299 2.98 7.78 -18.27
CA THR A 299 2.58 6.36 -18.30
C THR A 299 1.79 5.91 -17.08
N CYS A 300 1.60 6.79 -16.09
CA CYS A 300 0.90 6.45 -14.84
C CYS A 300 -0.61 6.64 -14.98
N HIS A 301 -1.33 5.53 -14.94
CA HIS A 301 -2.77 5.54 -14.70
C HIS A 301 -3.04 4.70 -13.47
N THR A 302 -3.26 5.37 -12.34
CA THR A 302 -3.37 4.72 -11.03
C THR A 302 -4.28 5.49 -10.08
N VAL A 303 -4.78 4.81 -9.10
CA VAL A 303 -5.33 5.37 -7.86
C VAL A 303 -4.78 4.59 -6.68
N THR A 304 -4.46 5.28 -5.59
CA THR A 304 -3.98 4.66 -4.36
C THR A 304 -4.96 4.88 -3.21
N LEU A 305 -4.93 3.98 -2.24
CA LEU A 305 -5.59 4.15 -0.95
C LEU A 305 -4.63 3.66 0.13
N GLN A 306 -4.01 4.57 0.84
CA GLN A 306 -2.81 4.34 1.64
C GLN A 306 -3.09 4.58 3.13
N PRO A 307 -3.59 3.59 3.90
CA PRO A 307 -3.73 3.72 5.35
C PRO A 307 -2.42 4.15 6.00
N SER A 308 -2.47 5.20 6.83
CA SER A 308 -1.28 5.85 7.40
C SER A 308 -1.49 6.26 8.85
N THR A 309 -0.42 6.14 9.64
CA THR A 309 -0.39 6.68 11.01
C THR A 309 -0.24 8.20 11.05
N SER A 310 0.17 8.83 9.95
CA SER A 310 0.57 10.23 9.90
C SER A 310 0.06 10.93 8.62
N PRO A 311 -0.16 12.25 8.65
CA PRO A 311 -0.43 13.02 7.44
C PRO A 311 0.81 13.11 6.54
N LEU A 312 0.63 13.53 5.27
CA LEU A 312 1.73 13.69 4.30
C LEU A 312 2.52 14.97 4.59
N LEU A 313 3.47 14.87 5.49
CA LEU A 313 4.39 15.94 5.87
C LEU A 313 5.82 15.38 5.96
N PRO A 314 6.86 16.21 5.83
CA PRO A 314 8.24 15.84 6.15
C PRO A 314 8.36 15.26 7.57
N PHE A 315 9.23 14.27 7.74
CA PHE A 315 9.32 13.51 8.98
C PHE A 315 9.69 14.37 10.20
N ASP A 316 10.61 15.32 10.03
CA ASP A 316 10.99 16.29 11.06
C ASP A 316 9.81 17.14 11.53
N ARG A 317 8.93 17.56 10.61
CA ARG A 317 7.69 18.28 10.93
C ARG A 317 6.70 17.38 11.66
N LEU A 318 6.56 16.12 11.26
CA LEU A 318 5.72 15.14 11.95
C LEU A 318 6.18 14.94 13.40
N VAL A 319 7.48 14.84 13.62
CA VAL A 319 8.09 14.72 14.97
C VAL A 319 7.85 15.98 15.78
N ALA A 320 8.14 17.16 15.21
CA ALA A 320 7.99 18.44 15.88
C ALA A 320 6.53 18.75 16.29
N THR A 321 5.57 18.25 15.51
CA THR A 321 4.12 18.44 15.78
C THR A 321 3.47 17.25 16.49
N ASN A 322 4.27 16.25 16.91
CA ASN A 322 3.82 15.02 17.56
C ASN A 322 2.77 14.24 16.74
N GLN A 323 2.92 14.23 15.41
CA GLN A 323 2.07 13.49 14.48
C GLN A 323 2.71 12.17 14.01
N VAL A 324 3.48 11.56 14.88
CA VAL A 324 4.13 10.24 14.73
C VAL A 324 3.66 9.28 15.82
N ARG A 325 3.90 7.98 15.63
CA ARG A 325 3.81 7.02 16.73
C ARG A 325 5.15 6.96 17.43
N TRP A 326 5.15 7.08 18.76
CA TRP A 326 6.33 6.89 19.58
C TRP A 326 6.34 5.48 20.17
N VAL A 327 7.47 4.80 20.07
CA VAL A 327 7.64 3.41 20.53
C VAL A 327 8.82 3.34 21.49
N GLU A 328 8.56 2.90 22.70
CA GLU A 328 9.60 2.74 23.73
C GLU A 328 10.64 1.70 23.29
N GLY A 329 11.84 1.79 23.85
CA GLY A 329 12.91 0.82 23.59
C GLY A 329 12.48 -0.60 23.98
N GLY A 330 12.65 -1.56 23.08
CA GLY A 330 12.20 -2.94 23.25
C GLY A 330 10.69 -3.17 23.18
N ALA A 331 9.89 -2.10 23.01
CA ALA A 331 8.44 -2.22 22.85
C ALA A 331 8.02 -2.41 21.39
N SER A 332 6.76 -2.76 21.18
CA SER A 332 6.18 -3.00 19.86
C SER A 332 4.83 -2.33 19.68
N LEU A 333 4.47 -2.15 18.41
CA LEU A 333 3.13 -1.79 17.94
C LEU A 333 2.54 -2.98 17.18
N GLU A 334 1.23 -3.19 17.33
CA GLU A 334 0.50 -4.21 16.58
C GLU A 334 -0.66 -3.59 15.82
N THR A 335 -0.92 -4.11 14.62
CA THR A 335 -2.09 -3.76 13.81
C THR A 335 -2.55 -4.92 12.96
N GLN A 336 -3.76 -4.80 12.43
CA GLN A 336 -4.32 -5.80 11.54
C GLN A 336 -5.07 -5.14 10.38
N MET A 337 -5.07 -5.83 9.24
CA MET A 337 -5.78 -5.41 8.04
C MET A 337 -6.39 -6.61 7.33
N ALA A 338 -7.36 -6.31 6.46
CA ALA A 338 -7.89 -7.26 5.49
C ALA A 338 -8.00 -6.57 4.14
N ALA A 339 -7.78 -7.33 3.07
CA ALA A 339 -7.98 -6.84 1.71
C ALA A 339 -8.54 -7.95 0.82
N GLY A 340 -9.39 -7.56 -0.14
CA GLY A 340 -9.97 -8.55 -1.02
C GLY A 340 -10.95 -7.97 -2.03
N PHE A 341 -11.41 -8.86 -2.92
CA PHE A 341 -12.41 -8.53 -3.92
C PHE A 341 -13.80 -8.55 -3.33
N ILE A 342 -14.62 -7.58 -3.75
CA ILE A 342 -16.01 -7.43 -3.35
C ILE A 342 -16.90 -7.34 -4.61
N THR A 343 -18.05 -8.02 -4.59
CA THR A 343 -19.05 -7.99 -5.65
C THR A 343 -20.27 -7.14 -5.28
N GLN A 344 -20.27 -6.57 -4.09
CA GLN A 344 -21.26 -5.60 -3.60
C GLN A 344 -20.52 -4.50 -2.83
N ARG A 345 -20.90 -3.26 -3.04
CA ARG A 345 -20.25 -2.09 -2.43
C ARG A 345 -20.25 -2.13 -0.89
N THR A 346 -21.30 -2.70 -0.30
CA THR A 346 -21.45 -2.84 1.16
C THR A 346 -20.65 -3.99 1.75
N ALA A 347 -20.24 -4.97 0.95
CA ALA A 347 -19.50 -6.14 1.43
C ALA A 347 -18.11 -5.81 1.99
N ILE A 348 -17.62 -4.60 1.76
CA ILE A 348 -16.34 -4.14 2.33
C ILE A 348 -16.34 -4.14 3.86
N LEU A 349 -17.49 -3.90 4.48
CA LEU A 349 -17.61 -3.89 5.94
C LEU A 349 -17.47 -5.29 6.53
N ASP A 350 -17.74 -6.32 5.73
CA ASP A 350 -17.67 -7.74 6.14
C ASP A 350 -16.24 -8.31 6.06
N LEU A 351 -15.29 -7.60 5.40
CA LEU A 351 -13.90 -8.06 5.25
C LEU A 351 -13.20 -8.31 6.60
N ALA A 352 -13.59 -7.61 7.64
CA ALA A 352 -12.98 -7.70 8.98
C ALA A 352 -13.67 -8.68 9.93
N ALA A 353 -14.81 -9.29 9.56
CA ALA A 353 -15.71 -9.98 10.48
C ALA A 353 -15.19 -11.31 11.06
N ARG A 354 -14.01 -11.80 10.67
CA ARG A 354 -13.37 -12.98 11.29
C ARG A 354 -12.00 -12.61 11.85
N PRO A 355 -11.84 -12.50 13.17
CA PRO A 355 -10.50 -12.41 13.75
C PRO A 355 -9.71 -13.67 13.39
N ALA A 356 -8.44 -13.50 13.01
CA ALA A 356 -7.53 -14.64 12.94
C ALA A 356 -7.54 -15.34 14.30
N ALA A 357 -7.76 -16.66 14.31
CA ALA A 357 -7.72 -17.42 15.55
C ALA A 357 -6.38 -17.15 16.27
N PRO A 358 -6.39 -16.92 17.60
CA PRO A 358 -5.16 -16.69 18.33
C PRO A 358 -4.22 -17.88 18.14
N THR A 359 -2.97 -17.62 17.77
CA THR A 359 -1.91 -18.63 17.86
C THR A 359 -1.81 -19.03 19.33
N SER A 360 -2.11 -20.30 19.65
CA SER A 360 -1.78 -20.86 20.96
C SER A 360 -0.28 -20.79 21.12
N SER A 361 0.21 -19.84 21.93
CA SER A 361 1.58 -19.86 22.45
C SER A 361 1.74 -21.08 23.34
N THR A 362 2.42 -22.10 22.86
CA THR A 362 3.05 -23.13 23.69
C THR A 362 4.48 -22.77 23.97
#